data_d53ef089d0f3be31c153b6f2b6999a65
#
_entry.id   d53ef089d0f3be31c153b6f2b6999a65
#
_cell.length_a   1.000
_cell.length_b   1.000
_cell.length_c   1.000
_cell.angle_alpha   90.00
_cell.angle_beta   90.00
_cell.angle_gamma   90.00
#
_symmetry.space_group_name_H-M   'P 1'
#
loop_
_entity.id
_entity.type
_entity.pdbx_description
1 polymer ?
#
loop_
_entity_poly.entity_id
_entity_poly.type
_entity_poly.pdbx_seq_one_letter_code
_entity_poly.pdbx_strand_id
1 'polypeptide(L)'
;MSNKEKATKISWLTLAFMAFSTVWGFGNITNGFVYFNGPQVIFSWIFMFVLYFIPYALMVGELGSAFKNEGGGVSSWLHQTTNAKLAYYAGWTYWACHITYIASKGSGFLKALSWAVFR
;
A
#
# COMPACT_ATOMS: atom_id res chain seq x y z
N MET A 1 6.22 36.89 -16.84
CA MET A 1 6.35 36.67 -15.39
C MET A 1 5.76 35.28 -15.07
N SER A 2 6.63 34.29 -14.88
CA SER A 2 6.21 32.90 -14.66
C SER A 2 5.67 32.74 -13.24
N ASN A 3 4.37 32.47 -13.13
CA ASN A 3 3.71 32.10 -11.89
C ASN A 3 4.13 30.66 -11.55
N LYS A 4 5.27 30.49 -10.89
CA LYS A 4 5.64 29.19 -10.30
C LYS A 4 4.60 28.92 -9.22
N GLU A 5 3.61 28.07 -9.51
CA GLU A 5 2.76 27.49 -8.51
C GLU A 5 3.63 26.97 -7.37
N LYS A 6 3.47 27.58 -6.19
CA LYS A 6 4.10 27.11 -4.97
C LYS A 6 3.48 25.76 -4.67
N ALA A 7 4.13 24.68 -5.09
CA ALA A 7 3.72 23.34 -4.72
C ALA A 7 3.61 23.29 -3.19
N THR A 8 2.40 23.17 -2.70
CA THR A 8 2.10 23.12 -1.26
C THR A 8 2.72 21.83 -0.75
N LYS A 9 3.78 21.94 0.06
CA LYS A 9 4.44 20.77 0.64
C LYS A 9 3.49 20.12 1.63
N ILE A 10 3.09 18.91 1.34
CA ILE A 10 2.27 18.10 2.24
C ILE A 10 3.12 17.76 3.48
N SER A 11 2.55 17.96 4.67
CA SER A 11 3.21 17.55 5.91
C SER A 11 3.39 16.03 5.95
N TRP A 12 4.49 15.55 6.54
CA TRP A 12 4.73 14.12 6.72
C TRP A 12 3.59 13.43 7.50
N LEU A 13 2.99 14.14 8.46
CA LEU A 13 1.86 13.65 9.24
C LEU A 13 0.62 13.47 8.35
N THR A 14 0.31 14.45 7.50
CA THR A 14 -0.78 14.36 6.52
C THR A 14 -0.59 13.19 5.57
N LEU A 15 0.63 12.99 5.08
CA LEU A 15 0.97 11.87 4.22
C LEU A 15 0.77 10.53 4.94
N ALA A 16 1.20 10.44 6.21
CA ALA A 16 1.02 9.25 7.04
C ALA A 16 -0.46 8.92 7.25
N PHE A 17 -1.30 9.91 7.54
CA PHE A 17 -2.75 9.71 7.69
C PHE A 17 -3.42 9.31 6.37
N MET A 18 -3.00 9.89 5.24
CA MET A 18 -3.51 9.49 3.93
C MET A 18 -3.15 8.03 3.62
N ALA A 19 -1.90 7.62 3.85
CA ALA A 19 -1.47 6.24 3.67
C ALA A 19 -2.23 5.29 4.60
N PHE A 20 -2.38 5.66 5.87
CA PHE A 20 -3.15 4.88 6.84
C PHE A 20 -4.61 4.69 6.40
N SER A 21 -5.30 5.76 5.99
CA SER A 21 -6.69 5.69 5.57
C SER A 21 -6.90 4.83 4.32
N THR A 22 -5.90 4.76 3.45
CA THR A 22 -5.94 3.93 2.23
C THR A 22 -5.81 2.45 2.54
N VAL A 23 -4.99 2.09 3.51
CA VAL A 23 -4.68 0.69 3.87
C VAL A 23 -5.61 0.15 4.96
N TRP A 24 -6.09 1.04 5.84
CA TRP A 24 -6.94 0.65 6.96
C TRP A 24 -8.27 0.06 6.51
N GLY A 25 -8.62 -1.09 7.07
CA GLY A 25 -9.91 -1.72 6.86
C GLY A 25 -10.20 -2.78 7.92
N PHE A 26 -11.35 -2.69 8.58
CA PHE A 26 -11.78 -3.67 9.58
C PHE A 26 -11.82 -5.10 9.03
N GLY A 27 -12.17 -5.28 7.75
CA GLY A 27 -12.15 -6.58 7.09
C GLY A 27 -10.79 -7.26 7.08
N ASN A 28 -9.72 -6.50 7.01
CA ASN A 28 -8.36 -7.05 7.05
C ASN A 28 -8.00 -7.59 8.44
N ILE A 29 -8.53 -6.97 9.50
CA ILE A 29 -8.34 -7.41 10.88
C ILE A 29 -9.14 -8.69 11.13
N THR A 30 -10.42 -8.72 10.75
CA THR A 30 -11.31 -9.86 10.98
C THR A 30 -10.86 -11.12 10.26
N ASN A 31 -10.27 -11.01 9.07
CA ASN A 31 -9.74 -12.16 8.35
C ASN A 31 -8.68 -12.93 9.16
N GLY A 32 -7.86 -12.25 9.95
CA GLY A 32 -6.89 -12.91 10.83
C GLY A 32 -7.56 -13.82 11.86
N PHE A 33 -8.68 -13.39 12.43
CA PHE A 33 -9.41 -14.17 13.45
C PHE A 33 -10.13 -15.39 12.90
N VAL A 34 -10.37 -15.47 11.59
CA VAL A 34 -10.96 -16.65 10.96
C VAL A 34 -10.00 -17.83 10.93
N TYR A 35 -8.71 -17.56 10.78
CA TYR A 35 -7.68 -18.59 10.63
C TYR A 35 -6.93 -18.91 11.93
N PHE A 36 -6.94 -17.98 12.89
CA PHE A 36 -6.22 -18.12 14.16
C PHE A 36 -7.17 -17.95 15.35
N ASN A 37 -7.04 -18.82 16.33
CA ASN A 37 -7.85 -18.75 17.55
C ASN A 37 -7.31 -17.69 18.52
N GLY A 38 -8.08 -16.60 18.70
CA GLY A 38 -7.86 -15.60 19.76
C GLY A 38 -6.44 -15.00 19.82
N PRO A 39 -5.70 -15.19 20.94
CA PRO A 39 -4.41 -14.52 21.16
C PRO A 39 -3.32 -14.85 20.16
N GLN A 40 -3.41 -15.99 19.46
CA GLN A 40 -2.42 -16.42 18.47
C GLN A 40 -2.32 -15.43 17.29
N VAL A 41 -3.40 -14.73 16.95
CA VAL A 41 -3.42 -13.68 15.94
C VAL A 41 -2.43 -12.56 16.29
N ILE A 42 -2.40 -12.15 17.57
CA ILE A 42 -1.55 -11.05 18.04
C ILE A 42 -0.07 -11.41 17.85
N PHE A 43 0.33 -12.63 18.22
CA PHE A 43 1.72 -13.10 18.02
C PHE A 43 2.10 -13.14 16.55
N SER A 44 1.20 -13.62 15.68
CA SER A 44 1.44 -13.64 14.24
C SER A 44 1.61 -12.22 13.66
N TRP A 45 0.82 -11.27 14.13
CA TRP A 45 0.93 -9.87 13.70
C TRP A 45 2.23 -9.22 14.18
N ILE A 46 2.63 -9.44 15.44
CA ILE A 46 3.90 -8.93 15.98
C ILE A 46 5.07 -9.53 15.18
N PHE A 47 5.04 -10.84 14.92
CA PHE A 47 6.08 -11.53 14.16
C PHE A 47 6.21 -10.95 12.74
N MET A 48 5.09 -10.79 12.03
CA MET A 48 5.07 -10.20 10.70
C MET A 48 5.49 -8.72 10.71
N PHE A 49 5.13 -7.98 11.75
CA PHE A 49 5.52 -6.59 11.90
C PHE A 49 7.05 -6.46 12.00
N VAL A 50 7.68 -7.23 12.87
CA VAL A 50 9.13 -7.17 13.08
C VAL A 50 9.89 -7.73 11.89
N LEU A 51 9.46 -8.86 11.34
CA LEU A 51 10.24 -9.58 10.32
C LEU A 51 10.02 -9.02 8.89
N TYR A 52 8.85 -8.47 8.62
CA TYR A 52 8.48 -8.02 7.29
C TYR A 52 8.24 -6.51 7.21
N PHE A 53 7.38 -5.95 8.06
CA PHE A 53 6.99 -4.55 7.90
C PHE A 53 8.12 -3.57 8.21
N ILE A 54 8.92 -3.80 9.25
CA ILE A 54 10.03 -2.91 9.59
C ILE A 54 11.09 -2.91 8.47
N PRO A 55 11.66 -4.04 8.03
CA PRO A 55 12.63 -4.05 6.93
C PRO A 55 12.06 -3.47 5.63
N TYR A 56 10.80 -3.77 5.32
CA TYR A 56 10.14 -3.24 4.12
C TYR A 56 9.98 -1.72 4.19
N ALA A 57 9.56 -1.17 5.32
CA ALA A 57 9.41 0.27 5.50
C ALA A 57 10.76 1.00 5.38
N LEU A 58 11.82 0.44 5.95
CA LEU A 58 13.17 1.00 5.84
C LEU A 58 13.65 0.99 4.38
N MET A 59 13.48 -0.13 3.69
CA MET A 59 13.86 -0.25 2.26
C MET A 59 13.08 0.76 1.39
N VAL A 60 11.77 0.88 1.56
CA VAL A 60 10.97 1.84 0.80
C VAL A 60 11.33 3.28 1.14
N GLY A 61 11.62 3.56 2.42
CA GLY A 61 12.07 4.88 2.86
C GLY A 61 13.41 5.28 2.26
N GLU A 62 14.35 4.37 2.21
CA GLU A 62 15.67 4.57 1.60
C GLU A 62 15.56 4.79 0.08
N LEU A 63 14.85 3.92 -0.63
CA LEU A 63 14.62 4.06 -2.07
C LEU A 63 13.85 5.35 -2.40
N GLY A 64 12.81 5.67 -1.64
CA GLY A 64 12.04 6.90 -1.84
C GLY A 64 12.86 8.16 -1.59
N SER A 65 13.79 8.14 -0.65
CA SER A 65 14.70 9.27 -0.40
C SER A 65 15.79 9.40 -1.47
N ALA A 66 16.34 8.28 -1.92
CA ALA A 66 17.38 8.24 -2.96
C ALA A 66 16.84 8.73 -4.32
N PHE A 67 15.61 8.30 -4.67
CA PHE A 67 15.00 8.60 -5.97
C PHE A 67 13.83 9.59 -5.89
N LYS A 68 13.90 10.55 -4.98
CA LYS A 68 12.82 11.54 -4.72
C LYS A 68 12.43 12.41 -5.92
N ASN A 69 13.30 12.53 -6.91
CA ASN A 69 13.07 13.32 -8.12
C ASN A 69 12.53 12.48 -9.29
N GLU A 70 12.47 11.15 -9.12
CA GLU A 70 11.98 10.22 -10.12
C GLU A 70 10.50 9.92 -9.88
N GLY A 71 9.66 10.22 -10.87
CA GLY A 71 8.26 9.78 -10.85
C GLY A 71 8.16 8.32 -11.26
N GLY A 72 7.12 7.60 -10.76
CA GLY A 72 6.82 6.23 -11.20
C GLY A 72 7.01 5.13 -10.16
N GLY A 73 7.50 5.44 -8.97
CA GLY A 73 7.58 4.51 -7.84
C GLY A 73 8.49 3.30 -8.09
N VAL A 74 8.05 2.10 -7.70
CA VAL A 74 8.86 0.87 -7.70
C VAL A 74 9.48 0.54 -9.07
N SER A 75 8.75 0.74 -10.16
CA SER A 75 9.28 0.47 -11.50
C SER A 75 10.42 1.40 -11.89
N SER A 76 10.31 2.68 -11.56
CA SER A 76 11.40 3.65 -11.78
C SER A 76 12.62 3.35 -10.92
N TRP A 77 12.43 3.02 -9.64
CA TRP A 77 13.51 2.63 -8.74
C TRP A 77 14.27 1.40 -9.24
N LEU A 78 13.54 0.38 -9.71
CA LEU A 78 14.14 -0.81 -10.31
C LEU A 78 14.86 -0.51 -11.64
N HIS A 79 14.34 0.42 -12.44
CA HIS A 79 15.00 0.82 -13.67
C HIS A 79 16.36 1.47 -13.41
N GLN A 80 16.46 2.29 -12.36
CA GLN A 80 17.71 2.97 -11.99
C GLN A 80 18.72 2.03 -11.30
N THR A 81 18.23 1.03 -10.58
CA THR A 81 19.10 0.13 -9.78
C THR A 81 19.49 -1.15 -10.50
N THR A 82 18.72 -1.58 -11.51
CA THR A 82 18.94 -2.86 -12.18
C THR A 82 18.94 -2.74 -13.69
N ASN A 83 17.86 -3.15 -14.35
CA ASN A 83 17.71 -3.05 -15.79
C ASN A 83 16.25 -2.82 -16.22
N ALA A 84 16.09 -2.34 -17.47
CA ALA A 84 14.77 -2.02 -18.02
C ALA A 84 13.81 -3.22 -18.08
N LYS A 85 14.31 -4.44 -18.27
CA LYS A 85 13.46 -5.65 -18.34
C LYS A 85 12.85 -5.96 -16.97
N LEU A 86 13.65 -5.94 -15.91
CA LEU A 86 13.15 -6.16 -14.55
C LEU A 86 12.18 -5.07 -14.10
N ALA A 87 12.48 -3.82 -14.44
CA ALA A 87 11.59 -2.69 -14.16
C ALA A 87 10.23 -2.84 -14.85
N TYR A 88 10.22 -3.30 -16.10
CA TYR A 88 9.00 -3.58 -16.84
C TYR A 88 8.18 -4.71 -16.17
N TYR A 89 8.80 -5.83 -15.82
CA TYR A 89 8.12 -6.93 -15.15
C TYR A 89 7.57 -6.52 -13.78
N ALA A 90 8.32 -5.74 -13.02
CA ALA A 90 7.86 -5.23 -11.72
C ALA A 90 6.65 -4.31 -11.87
N GLY A 91 6.68 -3.38 -12.83
CA GLY A 91 5.54 -2.52 -13.13
C GLY A 91 4.30 -3.30 -13.56
N TRP A 92 4.49 -4.30 -14.42
CA TRP A 92 3.41 -5.17 -14.87
C TRP A 92 2.81 -6.01 -13.73
N THR A 93 3.66 -6.62 -12.91
CA THR A 93 3.23 -7.40 -11.75
C THR A 93 2.46 -6.54 -10.74
N TYR A 94 2.97 -5.34 -10.47
CA TYR A 94 2.30 -4.37 -9.60
C TYR A 94 0.91 -4.01 -10.12
N TRP A 95 0.78 -3.73 -11.42
CA TRP A 95 -0.49 -3.42 -12.06
C TRP A 95 -1.45 -4.62 -12.01
N ALA A 96 -1.00 -5.82 -12.35
CA ALA A 96 -1.82 -7.04 -12.32
C ALA A 96 -2.36 -7.35 -10.91
N CYS A 97 -1.52 -7.20 -9.87
CA CYS A 97 -1.94 -7.36 -8.47
C CYS A 97 -2.99 -6.31 -8.07
N HIS A 98 -2.87 -5.08 -8.56
CA HIS A 98 -3.82 -4.01 -8.25
C HIS A 98 -5.20 -4.21 -8.87
N ILE A 99 -5.30 -4.83 -10.04
CA ILE A 99 -6.60 -5.16 -10.65
C ILE A 99 -7.41 -6.08 -9.72
N THR A 100 -6.80 -7.15 -9.23
CA THR A 100 -7.48 -8.08 -8.32
C THR A 100 -7.87 -7.41 -7.01
N TYR A 101 -7.03 -6.52 -6.48
CA TYR A 101 -7.32 -5.74 -5.29
C TYR A 101 -8.51 -4.80 -5.50
N ILE A 102 -8.55 -4.05 -6.60
CA ILE A 102 -9.66 -3.14 -6.93
C ILE A 102 -10.96 -3.92 -7.15
N ALA A 103 -10.91 -5.06 -7.84
CA ALA A 103 -12.07 -5.93 -8.03
C ALA A 103 -12.65 -6.42 -6.69
N SER A 104 -11.81 -6.76 -5.72
CA SER A 104 -12.25 -7.17 -4.39
C SER A 104 -12.95 -6.05 -3.60
N LYS A 105 -12.59 -4.78 -3.82
CA LYS A 105 -13.26 -3.62 -3.21
C LYS A 105 -14.68 -3.44 -3.72
N GLY A 106 -14.92 -3.69 -5.01
CA GLY A 106 -16.27 -3.65 -5.61
C GLY A 106 -17.22 -4.64 -4.95
N SER A 107 -16.78 -5.87 -4.71
CA SER A 107 -17.60 -6.89 -4.04
C SER A 107 -17.92 -6.52 -2.58
N GLY A 108 -16.97 -5.93 -1.87
CA GLY A 108 -17.18 -5.41 -0.51
C GLY A 108 -18.22 -4.30 -0.46
N PHE A 109 -18.20 -3.37 -1.42
CA PHE A 109 -19.18 -2.31 -1.55
C PHE A 109 -20.59 -2.85 -1.81
N LEU A 110 -20.74 -3.79 -2.75
CA LEU A 110 -22.03 -4.43 -3.05
C LEU A 110 -22.59 -5.15 -1.83
N LYS A 111 -21.75 -5.83 -1.05
CA LYS A 111 -22.14 -6.50 0.19
C LYS A 111 -22.63 -5.49 1.24
N ALA A 112 -21.92 -4.39 1.43
CA ALA A 112 -22.35 -3.32 2.34
C ALA A 112 -23.68 -2.69 1.90
N LEU A 113 -23.83 -2.43 0.60
CA LEU A 113 -25.06 -1.89 0.03
C LEU A 113 -26.24 -2.82 0.20
N SER A 114 -26.06 -4.13 -0.02
CA SER A 114 -27.12 -5.11 0.17
C SER A 114 -27.61 -5.14 1.63
N TRP A 115 -26.73 -5.00 2.59
CA TRP A 115 -27.08 -4.93 4.00
C TRP A 115 -27.84 -3.64 4.37
N ALA A 116 -27.51 -2.52 3.71
CA ALA A 116 -28.17 -1.25 3.97
C ALA A 116 -29.56 -1.16 3.35
N VAL A 117 -29.80 -1.84 2.21
CA VAL A 117 -31.04 -1.72 1.44
C VAL A 117 -32.04 -2.83 1.74
N PHE A 118 -31.56 -4.06 1.99
CA PHE A 118 -32.41 -5.26 2.13
C PHE A 118 -32.54 -5.76 3.56
N ARG A 119 -32.22 -4.95 4.55
CA ARG A 119 -32.39 -5.32 5.97
C ARG A 119 -33.77 -4.91 6.50
#